data_2cd4e5db34b6b8673585072654ec367a
#
_entry.id   2cd4e5db34b6b8673585072654ec367a
#
_cell.length_a   1.000
_cell.length_b   1.000
_cell.length_c   1.000
_cell.angle_alpha   90.00
_cell.angle_beta   90.00
_cell.angle_gamma   90.00
#
_symmetry.space_group_name_H-M   'P 1'
#
loop_
_entity.id
_entity.type
_entity.pdbx_description
1 polymer ?
#
loop_
_entity_poly.entity_id
_entity_poly.type
_entity_poly.pdbx_seq_one_letter_code
_entity_poly.pdbx_strand_id
1 'polypeptide(L)'
;SSAASDVYKRQALAIIREEGNDKILLMAHSTGGLITPYYLDSKKGKLPVDGLILNSPFLDWNFGWMMEKIMIPVVSCIGKLFPNLTVQGYGDASYAHSLLKQFKGEWVYNTDWKMINGHPKKAGWINAIQEAQKTVQKGIGLDCPVLVMSSNKSFPETKEWNNEYLSSDIVLDIHDIQKYGQKLGNYVTRDTIQNGIHDLILSEKDSRDHVYRTVFDWLPGK
;
A
#
# COMPACT_ATOMS: atom_id res chain seq x y z
N SER A 1 4.36 -10.22 14.11
CA SER A 1 3.34 -9.60 14.98
C SER A 1 3.44 -8.09 14.89
N SER A 2 2.33 -7.36 15.08
CA SER A 2 2.27 -5.90 15.06
C SER A 2 3.26 -5.24 16.03
N ALA A 3 3.44 -5.82 17.23
CA ALA A 3 4.36 -5.31 18.24
C ALA A 3 5.83 -5.26 17.78
N ALA A 4 6.32 -6.29 17.11
CA ALA A 4 7.68 -6.29 16.57
C ALA A 4 7.86 -5.21 15.48
N SER A 5 6.89 -5.09 14.57
CA SER A 5 6.90 -4.03 13.54
C SER A 5 6.92 -2.63 14.16
N ASP A 6 6.19 -2.41 15.26
CA ASP A 6 6.17 -1.12 15.97
C ASP A 6 7.51 -0.80 16.64
N VAL A 7 8.20 -1.81 17.17
CA VAL A 7 9.55 -1.64 17.74
C VAL A 7 10.54 -1.20 16.67
N TYR A 8 10.59 -1.89 15.53
CA TYR A 8 11.48 -1.53 14.43
C TYR A 8 11.22 -0.13 13.86
N LYS A 9 9.96 0.25 13.68
CA LYS A 9 9.62 1.61 13.22
C LYS A 9 10.10 2.68 14.20
N ARG A 10 9.90 2.47 15.50
CA ARG A 10 10.39 3.41 16.52
C ARG A 10 11.90 3.50 16.53
N GLN A 11 12.60 2.36 16.45
CA GLN A 11 14.07 2.33 16.38
C GLN A 11 14.58 3.08 15.14
N ALA A 12 14.02 2.83 13.96
CA ALA A 12 14.42 3.52 12.75
C ALA A 12 14.24 5.04 12.86
N LEU A 13 13.09 5.51 13.37
CA LEU A 13 12.84 6.93 13.59
C LEU A 13 13.78 7.55 14.62
N ALA A 14 14.12 6.81 15.69
CA ALA A 14 15.07 7.28 16.68
C ALA A 14 16.47 7.43 16.09
N ILE A 15 16.96 6.43 15.35
CA ILE A 15 18.27 6.48 14.67
C ILE A 15 18.34 7.68 13.71
N ILE A 16 17.32 7.89 12.87
CA ILE A 16 17.27 9.01 11.93
C ILE A 16 17.39 10.35 12.66
N ARG A 17 16.75 10.50 13.83
CA ARG A 17 16.85 11.72 14.65
C ARG A 17 18.21 11.86 15.32
N GLU A 18 18.76 10.79 15.84
CA GLU A 18 20.11 10.77 16.46
C GLU A 18 21.21 11.13 15.45
N GLU A 19 21.01 10.82 14.17
CA GLU A 19 21.88 11.22 13.05
C GLU A 19 21.74 12.73 12.68
N GLY A 20 20.90 13.49 13.37
CA GLY A 20 20.75 14.93 13.19
C GLY A 20 19.80 15.34 12.06
N ASN A 21 18.92 14.43 11.61
CA ASN A 21 17.92 14.78 10.59
C ASN A 21 16.74 15.53 11.23
N ASP A 22 16.54 16.78 10.81
CA ASP A 22 15.46 17.64 11.31
C ASP A 22 14.09 17.32 10.70
N LYS A 23 14.07 16.82 9.46
CA LYS A 23 12.84 16.46 8.73
C LYS A 23 12.77 14.98 8.42
N ILE A 24 11.63 14.37 8.68
CA ILE A 24 11.37 12.94 8.39
C ILE A 24 10.14 12.82 7.49
N LEU A 25 10.35 12.29 6.30
CA LEU A 25 9.29 11.90 5.39
C LEU A 25 9.19 10.37 5.35
N LEU A 26 7.98 9.86 5.44
CA LEU A 26 7.72 8.43 5.27
C LEU A 26 7.11 8.19 3.90
N MET A 27 7.65 7.20 3.19
CA MET A 27 7.03 6.70 1.96
C MET A 27 6.62 5.25 2.15
N ALA A 28 5.41 4.91 1.72
CA ALA A 28 4.86 3.57 1.87
C ALA A 28 4.05 3.14 0.65
N HIS A 29 4.15 1.86 0.30
CA HIS A 29 3.49 1.27 -0.84
C HIS A 29 2.52 0.15 -0.42
N SER A 30 1.37 0.05 -1.10
CA SER A 30 0.42 -1.07 -0.99
C SER A 30 0.01 -1.35 0.48
N THR A 31 0.28 -2.54 1.01
CA THR A 31 0.02 -2.90 2.42
C THR A 31 0.75 -1.97 3.40
N GLY A 32 1.97 -1.53 3.06
CA GLY A 32 2.69 -0.49 3.82
C GLY A 32 1.92 0.82 3.89
N GLY A 33 1.24 1.18 2.80
CA GLY A 33 0.37 2.36 2.71
C GLY A 33 -0.88 2.31 3.58
N LEU A 34 -1.28 1.14 4.07
CA LEU A 34 -2.30 0.97 5.11
C LEU A 34 -1.67 1.00 6.51
N ILE A 35 -0.60 0.23 6.70
CA ILE A 35 0.02 0.03 8.01
C ILE A 35 0.63 1.33 8.54
N THR A 36 1.23 2.16 7.68
CA THR A 36 1.91 3.39 8.10
C THR A 36 0.94 4.43 8.64
N PRO A 37 -0.13 4.85 7.94
CA PRO A 37 -1.10 5.80 8.49
C PRO A 37 -1.82 5.24 9.73
N TYR A 38 -2.18 3.96 9.76
CA TYR A 38 -2.74 3.30 10.94
C TYR A 38 -1.81 3.37 12.15
N TYR A 39 -0.50 3.14 11.93
CA TYR A 39 0.51 3.26 12.98
C TYR A 39 0.66 4.70 13.48
N LEU A 40 0.72 5.69 12.59
CA LEU A 40 0.83 7.11 12.95
C LEU A 40 -0.39 7.54 13.77
N ASP A 41 -1.61 7.18 13.36
CA ASP A 41 -2.83 7.47 14.11
C ASP A 41 -2.79 6.86 15.53
N SER A 42 -2.31 5.63 15.66
CA SER A 42 -2.17 4.97 16.98
C SER A 42 -1.20 5.69 17.92
N LYS A 43 -0.33 6.53 17.42
CA LYS A 43 0.68 7.29 18.19
C LYS A 43 0.33 8.77 18.36
N LYS A 44 -0.70 9.29 17.69
CA LYS A 44 -1.27 10.65 17.80
C LYS A 44 -0.27 11.72 18.22
N GLY A 45 0.43 12.30 17.27
CA GLY A 45 1.37 13.40 17.49
C GLY A 45 2.63 13.11 18.29
N LYS A 46 2.84 11.82 18.69
CA LYS A 46 4.06 11.42 19.44
C LYS A 46 5.24 11.07 18.54
N LEU A 47 5.03 10.99 17.24
CA LEU A 47 6.07 10.69 16.27
C LEU A 47 6.33 11.93 15.41
N PRO A 48 7.58 12.36 15.31
CA PRO A 48 7.96 13.49 14.49
C PRO A 48 8.05 13.04 13.03
N VAL A 49 6.93 13.12 12.30
CA VAL A 49 6.85 12.83 10.87
C VAL A 49 6.32 14.09 10.19
N ASP A 50 7.11 14.63 9.28
CA ASP A 50 6.84 15.90 8.59
C ASP A 50 6.01 15.72 7.32
N GLY A 51 5.88 14.49 6.83
CA GLY A 51 5.02 14.16 5.69
C GLY A 51 4.95 12.67 5.41
N LEU A 52 3.84 12.27 4.79
CA LEU A 52 3.56 10.89 4.41
C LEU A 52 3.24 10.80 2.92
N ILE A 53 3.98 9.96 2.20
CA ILE A 53 3.80 9.68 0.77
C ILE A 53 3.27 8.26 0.61
N LEU A 54 2.12 8.10 -0.02
CA LEU A 54 1.45 6.83 -0.22
C LEU A 54 1.37 6.49 -1.72
N ASN A 55 2.02 5.40 -2.09
CA ASN A 55 2.03 4.83 -3.43
C ASN A 55 1.05 3.66 -3.46
N SER A 56 -0.10 3.84 -4.12
CA SER A 56 -1.18 2.85 -4.23
C SER A 56 -1.50 2.16 -2.88
N PRO A 57 -1.95 2.90 -1.86
CA PRO A 57 -2.18 2.34 -0.53
C PRO A 57 -3.36 1.37 -0.51
N PHE A 58 -3.21 0.25 0.20
CA PHE A 58 -4.22 -0.82 0.33
C PHE A 58 -5.33 -0.45 1.32
N LEU A 59 -6.18 0.51 0.97
CA LEU A 59 -7.20 1.08 1.88
C LEU A 59 -8.51 0.30 1.92
N ASP A 60 -8.78 -0.55 0.93
CA ASP A 60 -9.89 -1.50 0.93
C ASP A 60 -9.51 -2.76 0.14
N TRP A 61 -10.32 -3.81 0.30
CA TRP A 61 -10.20 -5.02 -0.48
C TRP A 61 -10.67 -4.77 -1.91
N ASN A 62 -10.09 -5.50 -2.87
CA ASN A 62 -10.51 -5.47 -4.27
C ASN A 62 -11.07 -6.84 -4.65
N PHE A 63 -12.20 -7.19 -4.06
CA PHE A 63 -12.89 -8.45 -4.32
C PHE A 63 -14.38 -8.20 -4.57
N GLY A 64 -15.10 -9.22 -5.04
CA GLY A 64 -16.55 -9.12 -5.18
C GLY A 64 -17.27 -9.05 -3.82
N TRP A 65 -18.47 -8.48 -3.82
CA TRP A 65 -19.28 -8.19 -2.63
C TRP A 65 -19.37 -9.36 -1.63
N MET A 66 -19.57 -10.58 -2.10
CA MET A 66 -19.68 -11.77 -1.23
C MET A 66 -18.39 -12.01 -0.45
N MET A 67 -17.24 -11.89 -1.11
CA MET A 67 -15.93 -12.06 -0.48
C MET A 67 -15.72 -10.99 0.59
N GLU A 68 -15.96 -9.74 0.26
CA GLU A 68 -15.71 -8.62 1.17
C GLU A 68 -16.67 -8.55 2.35
N LYS A 69 -17.95 -8.79 2.12
CA LYS A 69 -19.00 -8.59 3.15
C LYS A 69 -19.28 -9.84 3.97
N ILE A 70 -18.91 -11.02 3.50
CA ILE A 70 -19.20 -12.29 4.19
C ILE A 70 -17.87 -13.04 4.50
N MET A 71 -17.09 -13.40 3.50
CA MET A 71 -15.97 -14.31 3.69
C MET A 71 -14.83 -13.67 4.49
N ILE A 72 -14.43 -12.44 4.16
CA ILE A 72 -13.36 -11.74 4.88
C ILE A 72 -13.71 -11.52 6.35
N PRO A 73 -14.90 -11.05 6.75
CA PRO A 73 -15.33 -10.97 8.15
C PRO A 73 -15.27 -12.31 8.89
N VAL A 74 -15.71 -13.41 8.24
CA VAL A 74 -15.66 -14.75 8.82
C VAL A 74 -14.20 -15.18 9.05
N VAL A 75 -13.36 -15.06 8.02
CA VAL A 75 -11.93 -15.39 8.12
C VAL A 75 -11.22 -14.51 9.15
N SER A 76 -11.57 -13.23 9.21
CA SER A 76 -11.05 -12.30 10.22
C SER A 76 -11.41 -12.76 11.65
N CYS A 77 -12.65 -13.20 11.86
CA CYS A 77 -13.06 -13.75 13.16
C CYS A 77 -12.27 -15.02 13.51
N ILE A 78 -12.11 -15.93 12.57
CA ILE A 78 -11.29 -17.14 12.74
C ILE A 78 -9.84 -16.75 13.04
N GLY A 79 -9.31 -15.71 12.40
CA GLY A 79 -7.95 -15.23 12.58
C GLY A 79 -7.63 -14.72 13.98
N LYS A 80 -8.64 -14.34 14.76
CA LYS A 80 -8.46 -13.98 16.19
C LYS A 80 -8.10 -15.19 17.05
N LEU A 81 -8.66 -16.37 16.72
CA LEU A 81 -8.45 -17.60 17.46
C LEU A 81 -7.31 -18.45 16.86
N PHE A 82 -7.19 -18.47 15.54
CA PHE A 82 -6.25 -19.29 14.80
C PHE A 82 -5.40 -18.44 13.82
N PRO A 83 -4.53 -17.53 14.30
CA PRO A 83 -3.83 -16.56 13.47
C PRO A 83 -2.90 -17.17 12.44
N ASN A 84 -2.37 -18.37 12.70
CA ASN A 84 -1.45 -19.07 11.81
C ASN A 84 -2.14 -19.95 10.75
N LEU A 85 -3.47 -20.07 10.78
CA LEU A 85 -4.22 -20.82 9.78
C LEU A 85 -3.99 -20.22 8.38
N THR A 86 -3.55 -21.04 7.43
CA THR A 86 -3.44 -20.61 6.02
C THR A 86 -4.81 -20.66 5.39
N VAL A 87 -5.29 -19.53 4.90
CA VAL A 87 -6.65 -19.37 4.31
C VAL A 87 -6.61 -19.19 2.81
N GLN A 88 -5.46 -18.79 2.27
CA GLN A 88 -5.18 -18.70 0.84
C GLN A 88 -3.75 -19.14 0.60
N GLY A 89 -3.54 -19.94 -0.41
CA GLY A 89 -2.21 -20.34 -0.89
C GLY A 89 -1.49 -19.20 -1.63
N TYR A 90 -0.64 -19.58 -2.55
CA TYR A 90 0.03 -18.61 -3.43
C TYR A 90 -0.99 -17.94 -4.35
N GLY A 91 -0.71 -16.68 -4.71
CA GLY A 91 -1.55 -15.89 -5.59
C GLY A 91 -1.24 -16.12 -7.06
N ASP A 92 -1.84 -15.31 -7.92
CA ASP A 92 -1.55 -15.25 -9.34
C ASP A 92 -0.20 -14.57 -9.62
N ALA A 93 0.40 -14.89 -10.76
CA ALA A 93 1.71 -14.39 -11.16
C ALA A 93 1.63 -13.12 -12.04
N SER A 94 0.44 -12.70 -12.46
CA SER A 94 0.24 -11.64 -13.45
C SER A 94 0.96 -10.33 -13.09
N TYR A 95 0.88 -9.93 -11.83
CA TYR A 95 1.58 -8.73 -11.37
C TYR A 95 3.11 -8.87 -11.44
N ALA A 96 3.67 -10.01 -11.05
CA ALA A 96 5.10 -10.24 -11.16
C ALA A 96 5.55 -10.32 -12.64
N HIS A 97 4.72 -10.89 -13.51
CA HIS A 97 4.97 -10.94 -14.95
C HIS A 97 4.94 -9.54 -15.60
N SER A 98 4.12 -8.63 -15.12
CA SER A 98 4.12 -7.23 -15.60
C SER A 98 5.37 -6.44 -15.18
N LEU A 99 6.09 -6.90 -14.15
CA LEU A 99 7.30 -6.26 -13.66
C LEU A 99 8.58 -6.86 -14.25
N LEU A 100 8.68 -8.20 -14.30
CA LEU A 100 9.94 -8.90 -14.58
C LEU A 100 10.29 -8.92 -16.06
N LYS A 101 11.53 -8.52 -16.39
CA LYS A 101 12.09 -8.50 -17.74
C LYS A 101 12.06 -9.86 -18.44
N GLN A 102 12.18 -10.94 -17.67
CA GLN A 102 12.09 -12.32 -18.24
C GLN A 102 10.68 -12.68 -18.71
N PHE A 103 9.65 -11.87 -18.40
CA PHE A 103 8.28 -12.02 -18.89
C PHE A 103 7.88 -10.81 -19.75
N LYS A 104 7.12 -9.86 -19.22
CA LYS A 104 6.55 -8.74 -19.96
C LYS A 104 6.99 -7.36 -19.46
N GLY A 105 7.67 -7.30 -18.31
CA GLY A 105 8.13 -6.07 -17.69
C GLY A 105 9.55 -5.68 -18.08
N GLU A 106 10.10 -4.69 -17.39
CA GLU A 106 11.46 -4.17 -17.62
C GLU A 106 12.43 -4.36 -16.44
N TRP A 107 11.94 -4.86 -15.30
CA TRP A 107 12.69 -4.92 -14.06
C TRP A 107 13.38 -6.27 -13.81
N VAL A 108 14.48 -6.21 -13.08
CA VAL A 108 15.19 -7.39 -12.58
C VAL A 108 15.31 -7.25 -11.06
N TYR A 109 14.81 -8.23 -10.32
CA TYR A 109 14.91 -8.29 -8.87
C TYR A 109 15.05 -9.73 -8.37
N ASN A 110 15.46 -9.90 -7.12
CA ASN A 110 15.59 -11.21 -6.50
C ASN A 110 14.20 -11.80 -6.17
N THR A 111 13.83 -12.88 -6.86
CA THR A 111 12.54 -13.54 -6.72
C THR A 111 12.40 -14.37 -5.44
N ASP A 112 13.49 -14.64 -4.71
CA ASP A 112 13.41 -15.25 -3.38
C ASP A 112 12.93 -14.24 -2.34
N TRP A 113 13.22 -12.95 -2.55
CA TRP A 113 12.77 -11.87 -1.66
C TRP A 113 11.38 -11.34 -2.04
N LYS A 114 11.11 -11.18 -3.31
CA LYS A 114 9.80 -10.81 -3.84
C LYS A 114 9.28 -11.94 -4.73
N MET A 115 8.58 -12.88 -4.11
CA MET A 115 8.10 -14.11 -4.78
C MET A 115 7.11 -13.78 -5.90
N ILE A 116 7.25 -14.47 -7.02
CA ILE A 116 6.39 -14.31 -8.21
C ILE A 116 4.91 -14.48 -7.87
N ASN A 117 4.57 -15.52 -7.12
CA ASN A 117 3.19 -15.82 -6.71
C ASN A 117 2.82 -15.23 -5.35
N GLY A 118 3.64 -14.32 -4.81
CA GLY A 118 3.45 -13.76 -3.48
C GLY A 118 3.53 -14.79 -2.36
N HIS A 119 3.03 -14.45 -1.19
CA HIS A 119 3.05 -15.32 -0.02
C HIS A 119 1.67 -15.86 0.32
N PRO A 120 1.57 -17.09 0.88
CA PRO A 120 0.32 -17.59 1.43
C PRO A 120 -0.25 -16.65 2.50
N LYS A 121 -1.57 -16.43 2.46
CA LYS A 121 -2.24 -15.55 3.41
C LYS A 121 -2.67 -16.32 4.65
N LYS A 122 -2.35 -15.76 5.80
CA LYS A 122 -2.76 -16.28 7.11
C LYS A 122 -4.01 -15.57 7.62
N ALA A 123 -4.88 -16.28 8.33
CA ALA A 123 -6.11 -15.72 8.87
C ALA A 123 -5.84 -14.53 9.82
N GLY A 124 -4.79 -14.58 10.62
CA GLY A 124 -4.37 -13.47 11.46
C GLY A 124 -3.93 -12.23 10.68
N TRP A 125 -3.32 -12.40 9.49
CA TRP A 125 -3.00 -11.29 8.61
C TRP A 125 -4.28 -10.64 8.04
N ILE A 126 -5.24 -11.45 7.58
CA ILE A 126 -6.56 -10.95 7.11
C ILE A 126 -7.25 -10.14 8.22
N ASN A 127 -7.25 -10.68 9.46
CA ASN A 127 -7.82 -9.95 10.59
C ASN A 127 -7.14 -8.60 10.83
N ALA A 128 -5.80 -8.57 10.84
CA ALA A 128 -5.05 -7.33 11.09
C ALA A 128 -5.28 -6.28 10.00
N ILE A 129 -5.30 -6.70 8.72
CA ILE A 129 -5.62 -5.81 7.59
C ILE A 129 -7.04 -5.26 7.72
N GLN A 130 -8.03 -6.11 7.97
CA GLN A 130 -9.41 -5.67 8.07
C GLN A 130 -9.64 -4.68 9.24
N GLU A 131 -9.03 -4.89 10.39
CA GLU A 131 -9.12 -3.96 11.52
C GLU A 131 -8.46 -2.61 11.19
N ALA A 132 -7.29 -2.63 10.52
CA ALA A 132 -6.63 -1.40 10.08
C ALA A 132 -7.46 -0.65 9.04
N GLN A 133 -8.00 -1.34 8.02
CA GLN A 133 -8.87 -0.75 7.01
C GLN A 133 -10.12 -0.13 7.63
N LYS A 134 -10.83 -0.83 8.51
CA LYS A 134 -12.00 -0.29 9.20
C LYS A 134 -11.71 1.00 9.97
N THR A 135 -10.53 1.10 10.57
CA THR A 135 -10.11 2.30 11.29
C THR A 135 -9.85 3.45 10.32
N VAL A 136 -9.04 3.21 9.28
CA VAL A 136 -8.68 4.22 8.29
C VAL A 136 -9.89 4.70 7.49
N GLN A 137 -10.79 3.80 7.12
CA GLN A 137 -12.02 4.11 6.35
C GLN A 137 -12.99 5.00 7.09
N LYS A 138 -13.02 4.95 8.42
CA LYS A 138 -13.82 5.89 9.25
C LYS A 138 -13.26 7.32 9.22
N GLY A 139 -12.01 7.45 8.84
CA GLY A 139 -11.24 8.68 8.90
C GLY A 139 -10.32 8.70 10.11
N ILE A 140 -9.07 9.04 9.84
CA ILE A 140 -8.03 9.29 10.84
C ILE A 140 -7.55 10.73 10.67
N GLY A 141 -7.20 11.37 11.76
CA GLY A 141 -6.81 12.79 11.72
C GLY A 141 -5.30 12.92 11.77
N LEU A 142 -4.59 12.55 10.69
CA LEU A 142 -3.15 12.80 10.63
C LEU A 142 -2.87 14.31 10.55
N ASP A 143 -1.96 14.77 11.40
CA ASP A 143 -1.58 16.19 11.47
C ASP A 143 -0.53 16.56 10.42
N CYS A 144 0.24 15.60 9.92
CA CYS A 144 1.22 15.84 8.86
C CYS A 144 0.55 15.87 7.48
N PRO A 145 1.12 16.60 6.51
CA PRO A 145 0.71 16.52 5.11
C PRO A 145 0.80 15.08 4.57
N VAL A 146 -0.17 14.70 3.76
CA VAL A 146 -0.24 13.36 3.13
C VAL A 146 -0.37 13.52 1.63
N LEU A 147 0.52 12.87 0.87
CA LEU A 147 0.39 12.69 -0.57
C LEU A 147 -0.11 11.28 -0.86
N VAL A 148 -1.26 11.15 -1.51
CA VAL A 148 -1.83 9.88 -1.94
C VAL A 148 -1.77 9.80 -3.47
N MET A 149 -1.04 8.83 -3.99
CA MET A 149 -0.93 8.59 -5.42
C MET A 149 -1.58 7.25 -5.79
N SER A 150 -2.26 7.22 -6.92
CA SER A 150 -2.85 6.00 -7.51
C SER A 150 -2.66 5.98 -9.02
N SER A 151 -2.83 4.83 -9.64
CA SER A 151 -3.04 4.76 -11.09
C SER A 151 -4.28 5.56 -11.50
N ASN A 152 -4.38 5.89 -12.80
CA ASN A 152 -5.57 6.49 -13.37
C ASN A 152 -6.68 5.47 -13.65
N LYS A 153 -6.37 4.17 -13.65
CA LYS A 153 -7.33 3.09 -13.90
C LYS A 153 -6.95 1.80 -13.18
N SER A 154 -7.97 1.04 -12.81
CA SER A 154 -7.83 -0.35 -12.38
C SER A 154 -8.24 -1.29 -13.52
N PHE A 155 -7.64 -2.46 -13.56
CA PHE A 155 -8.02 -3.50 -14.51
C PHE A 155 -8.03 -4.86 -13.79
N PRO A 156 -9.13 -5.63 -13.86
CA PRO A 156 -9.21 -6.91 -13.15
C PRO A 156 -8.28 -7.96 -13.78
N GLU A 157 -7.71 -8.81 -12.96
CA GLU A 157 -6.97 -9.97 -13.46
C GLU A 157 -7.89 -10.90 -14.27
N THR A 158 -7.39 -11.36 -15.40
CA THR A 158 -8.06 -12.30 -16.31
C THR A 158 -7.26 -13.59 -16.39
N LYS A 159 -7.88 -14.68 -16.90
CA LYS A 159 -7.19 -15.97 -17.06
C LYS A 159 -6.02 -15.92 -18.04
N GLU A 160 -6.13 -15.04 -19.03
CA GLU A 160 -5.11 -14.86 -20.06
C GLU A 160 -4.39 -13.53 -19.84
N TRP A 161 -3.15 -13.44 -20.32
CA TRP A 161 -2.38 -12.20 -20.29
C TRP A 161 -3.12 -11.08 -21.02
N ASN A 162 -3.16 -9.90 -20.41
CA ASN A 162 -3.68 -8.68 -21.05
C ASN A 162 -2.63 -7.56 -20.95
N ASN A 163 -2.45 -6.81 -22.04
CA ASN A 163 -1.50 -5.69 -22.08
C ASN A 163 -1.89 -4.52 -21.17
N GLU A 164 -3.17 -4.43 -20.75
CA GLU A 164 -3.62 -3.48 -19.73
C GLU A 164 -2.84 -3.63 -18.40
N TYR A 165 -2.27 -4.80 -18.13
CA TYR A 165 -1.46 -5.05 -16.95
C TYR A 165 -0.17 -4.20 -16.88
N LEU A 166 0.28 -3.66 -18.02
CA LEU A 166 1.46 -2.78 -18.10
C LEU A 166 1.12 -1.30 -17.87
N SER A 167 -0.16 -0.95 -17.74
CA SER A 167 -0.62 0.44 -17.67
C SER A 167 -1.81 0.67 -16.71
N SER A 168 -2.08 -0.30 -15.82
CA SER A 168 -3.21 -0.25 -14.88
C SER A 168 -2.83 -0.83 -13.52
N ASP A 169 -3.51 -0.43 -12.45
CA ASP A 169 -3.46 -1.16 -11.19
C ASP A 169 -4.35 -2.41 -11.29
N ILE A 170 -3.72 -3.60 -11.29
CA ILE A 170 -4.40 -4.90 -11.34
C ILE A 170 -4.60 -5.51 -9.94
N VAL A 171 -4.14 -4.83 -8.91
CA VAL A 171 -4.17 -5.32 -7.53
C VAL A 171 -5.26 -4.63 -6.74
N LEU A 172 -5.42 -3.30 -6.89
CA LEU A 172 -6.34 -2.50 -6.11
C LEU A 172 -7.35 -1.74 -7.00
N ASP A 173 -8.51 -1.43 -6.42
CA ASP A 173 -9.45 -0.48 -7.02
C ASP A 173 -9.01 0.96 -6.70
N ILE A 174 -8.72 1.74 -7.74
CA ILE A 174 -8.33 3.15 -7.61
C ILE A 174 -9.41 4.01 -6.98
N HIS A 175 -10.70 3.67 -7.18
CA HIS A 175 -11.80 4.41 -6.56
C HIS A 175 -11.78 4.32 -5.04
N ASP A 176 -11.43 3.16 -4.50
CA ASP A 176 -11.28 2.98 -3.06
C ASP A 176 -10.05 3.71 -2.52
N ILE A 177 -8.94 3.72 -3.26
CA ILE A 177 -7.76 4.52 -2.90
C ILE A 177 -8.14 5.99 -2.81
N GLN A 178 -8.84 6.52 -3.80
CA GLN A 178 -9.26 7.93 -3.82
C GLN A 178 -10.28 8.26 -2.74
N LYS A 179 -11.27 7.40 -2.55
CA LYS A 179 -12.36 7.55 -1.57
C LYS A 179 -11.86 7.56 -0.13
N TYR A 180 -10.98 6.62 0.21
CA TYR A 180 -10.48 6.51 1.58
C TYR A 180 -9.21 7.31 1.82
N GLY A 181 -8.41 7.52 0.78
CA GLY A 181 -7.20 8.34 0.87
C GLY A 181 -7.48 9.77 1.35
N GLN A 182 -8.57 10.38 0.89
CA GLN A 182 -8.98 11.73 1.34
C GLN A 182 -9.35 11.82 2.83
N LYS A 183 -9.55 10.69 3.51
CA LYS A 183 -9.95 10.64 4.94
C LYS A 183 -8.76 10.49 5.89
N LEU A 184 -7.53 10.46 5.38
CA LEU A 184 -6.35 10.20 6.19
C LEU A 184 -5.94 11.36 7.09
N GLY A 185 -6.30 12.59 6.72
CA GLY A 185 -5.94 13.77 7.49
C GLY A 185 -6.56 15.05 6.93
N ASN A 186 -6.20 16.18 7.54
CA ASN A 186 -6.70 17.49 7.14
C ASN A 186 -5.95 18.08 5.92
N TYR A 187 -4.73 17.60 5.66
CA TYR A 187 -3.84 18.10 4.61
C TYR A 187 -3.50 16.98 3.65
N VAL A 188 -4.48 16.54 2.85
CA VAL A 188 -4.31 15.46 1.88
C VAL A 188 -4.26 16.01 0.47
N THR A 189 -3.13 15.80 -0.21
CA THR A 189 -2.97 15.99 -1.65
C THR A 189 -3.16 14.64 -2.33
N ARG A 190 -3.90 14.60 -3.45
CA ARG A 190 -4.10 13.38 -4.24
C ARG A 190 -3.63 13.62 -5.66
N ASP A 191 -2.91 12.65 -6.22
CA ASP A 191 -2.51 12.68 -7.61
C ASP A 191 -2.79 11.33 -8.29
N THR A 192 -3.06 11.40 -9.59
CA THR A 192 -3.43 10.26 -10.42
C THR A 192 -2.42 10.12 -11.55
N ILE A 193 -1.70 9.01 -11.55
CA ILE A 193 -0.61 8.74 -12.48
C ILE A 193 -1.16 8.04 -13.73
N GLN A 194 -1.05 8.70 -14.87
CA GLN A 194 -1.46 8.13 -16.16
C GLN A 194 -0.62 6.88 -16.47
N ASN A 195 -1.30 5.80 -16.88
CA ASN A 195 -0.70 4.51 -17.17
C ASN A 195 0.15 3.92 -16.04
N GLY A 196 -0.13 4.33 -14.79
CA GLY A 196 0.53 3.78 -13.62
C GLY A 196 0.12 2.32 -13.39
N ILE A 197 1.07 1.46 -13.05
CA ILE A 197 0.79 0.12 -12.52
C ILE A 197 0.65 0.17 -11.00
N HIS A 198 0.39 -0.95 -10.34
CA HIS A 198 0.18 -0.99 -8.89
C HIS A 198 1.33 -0.35 -8.09
N ASP A 199 2.59 -0.66 -8.40
CA ASP A 199 3.73 0.11 -7.87
C ASP A 199 4.09 1.20 -8.88
N LEU A 200 3.63 2.41 -8.65
CA LEU A 200 3.75 3.55 -9.56
C LEU A 200 5.20 3.87 -9.93
N ILE A 201 6.14 3.63 -9.01
CA ILE A 201 7.57 3.84 -9.25
C ILE A 201 8.14 2.81 -10.23
N LEU A 202 7.50 1.65 -10.35
CA LEU A 202 7.90 0.58 -11.27
C LEU A 202 7.17 0.64 -12.62
N SER A 203 6.34 1.64 -12.85
CA SER A 203 5.67 1.90 -14.12
C SER A 203 6.68 2.21 -15.24
N GLU A 204 6.20 2.25 -16.48
CA GLU A 204 7.00 2.73 -17.60
C GLU A 204 7.57 4.14 -17.35
N LYS A 205 8.58 4.51 -18.13
CA LYS A 205 9.39 5.71 -17.85
C LYS A 205 8.59 7.00 -17.69
N ASP A 206 7.62 7.29 -18.56
CA ASP A 206 6.88 8.56 -18.53
C ASP A 206 5.98 8.65 -17.30
N SER A 207 5.34 7.55 -16.93
CA SER A 207 4.53 7.44 -15.71
C SER A 207 5.41 7.55 -14.46
N ARG A 208 6.56 6.90 -14.43
CA ARG A 208 7.55 6.98 -13.36
C ARG A 208 8.12 8.38 -13.20
N ASP A 209 8.45 9.05 -14.29
CA ASP A 209 8.91 10.45 -14.27
C ASP A 209 7.84 11.40 -13.74
N HIS A 210 6.56 11.13 -14.01
CA HIS A 210 5.44 11.85 -13.41
C HIS A 210 5.42 11.64 -11.88
N VAL A 211 5.54 10.41 -11.41
CA VAL A 211 5.62 10.12 -9.96
C VAL A 211 6.73 10.94 -9.30
N TYR A 212 7.92 10.94 -9.87
CA TYR A 212 9.04 11.71 -9.30
C TYR A 212 8.75 13.21 -9.27
N ARG A 213 8.22 13.78 -10.35
CA ARG A 213 7.81 15.20 -10.36
C ARG A 213 6.79 15.47 -9.26
N THR A 214 5.72 14.70 -9.18
CA THR A 214 4.68 14.84 -8.15
C THR A 214 5.28 14.80 -6.74
N VAL A 215 6.14 13.82 -6.46
CA VAL A 215 6.78 13.70 -5.14
C VAL A 215 7.65 14.92 -4.84
N PHE A 216 8.56 15.28 -5.76
CA PHE A 216 9.49 16.38 -5.51
C PHE A 216 8.81 17.75 -5.47
N ASP A 217 7.75 17.98 -6.24
CA ASP A 217 6.99 19.24 -6.20
C ASP A 217 6.12 19.34 -4.93
N TRP A 218 5.67 18.19 -4.40
CA TRP A 218 4.91 18.14 -3.17
C TRP A 218 5.75 18.29 -1.89
N LEU A 219 7.06 18.06 -1.92
CA LEU A 219 7.89 18.08 -0.71
C LEU A 219 7.67 19.38 0.10
N PRO A 220 7.30 19.28 1.38
CA PRO A 220 7.06 20.46 2.21
C PRO A 220 8.35 21.25 2.44
N GLY A 221 8.31 22.55 2.17
CA GLY A 221 9.39 23.47 2.50
C GLY A 221 10.40 23.74 1.37
N LYS A 222 9.95 23.62 0.11
CA LYS A 222 10.63 24.33 -0.99
C LYS A 222 10.37 25.82 -0.94
#